data_a6c0bcdd66f8646a3ca099271a139c1c
#
_entry.id   a6c0bcdd66f8646a3ca099271a139c1c
#
_cell.length_a   1.000
_cell.length_b   1.000
_cell.length_c   1.000
_cell.angle_alpha   90.00
_cell.angle_beta   90.00
_cell.angle_gamma   90.00
#
_symmetry.space_group_name_H-M   'P 1'
#
loop_
_entity.id
_entity.type
_entity.pdbx_description
1 polymer ?
#
loop_
_entity_poly.entity_id
_entity_poly.type
_entity_poly.pdbx_seq_one_letter_code
_entity_poly.pdbx_strand_id
1 'polypeptide(L)'
;MSIRGKAFIAGVYEHPERHLPNRTLPQIHADVAIGALEDAGLTTSDVDAYYSAGDAPGFGALSMVDYLGLDCHYVNDTETGGSSYLVHAQHAATAIAAGHIDVALITLAGKPRTGGASPGGSGRVGDAPEAPFESQWGMSVP
;
A
#
# COMPACT_ATOMS: atom_id res chain seq x y z
N MET A 1 -16.73 20.50 3.22
CA MET A 1 -17.36 19.41 3.99
C MET A 1 -16.26 18.77 4.84
N SER A 2 -16.46 18.48 6.13
CA SER A 2 -15.44 17.86 7.00
C SER A 2 -15.53 16.34 6.90
N ILE A 3 -14.38 15.65 6.81
CA ILE A 3 -14.30 14.18 6.86
C ILE A 3 -14.23 13.66 8.31
N ARG A 4 -14.21 14.56 9.30
CA ARG A 4 -14.09 14.19 10.72
C ARG A 4 -15.26 13.31 11.16
N GLY A 5 -14.96 12.12 11.70
CA GLY A 5 -15.96 11.17 12.19
C GLY A 5 -16.80 10.51 11.09
N LYS A 6 -16.32 10.53 9.83
CA LYS A 6 -17.02 9.92 8.69
C LYS A 6 -16.42 8.58 8.27
N ALA A 7 -15.16 8.32 8.61
CA ALA A 7 -14.49 7.08 8.36
C ALA A 7 -13.72 6.65 9.61
N PHE A 8 -13.51 5.35 9.77
CA PHE A 8 -12.84 4.75 10.91
C PHE A 8 -11.86 3.68 10.42
N ILE A 9 -10.76 3.48 11.16
CA ILE A 9 -9.90 2.32 10.96
C ILE A 9 -10.58 1.16 11.67
N ALA A 10 -11.03 0.17 10.91
CA ALA A 10 -11.78 -0.97 11.41
C ALA A 10 -10.89 -2.15 11.79
N GLY A 11 -9.77 -2.34 11.08
CA GLY A 11 -8.80 -3.40 11.35
C GLY A 11 -7.39 -3.00 10.96
N VAL A 12 -6.41 -3.59 11.63
CA VAL A 12 -4.99 -3.41 11.38
C VAL A 12 -4.26 -4.73 11.54
N TYR A 13 -3.24 -4.95 10.72
CA TYR A 13 -2.39 -6.13 10.86
C TYR A 13 -0.96 -5.82 10.44
N GLU A 14 -0.01 -6.33 11.21
CA GLU A 14 1.41 -6.31 10.89
C GLU A 14 1.93 -7.74 10.87
N HIS A 15 2.59 -8.14 9.76
CA HIS A 15 3.14 -9.48 9.65
C HIS A 15 4.16 -9.75 10.77
N PRO A 16 4.01 -10.86 11.54
CA PRO A 16 4.84 -11.12 12.72
C PRO A 16 6.32 -11.38 12.38
N GLU A 17 6.59 -11.91 11.19
CA GLU A 17 7.94 -12.22 10.75
C GLU A 17 8.58 -11.04 10.02
N ARG A 18 9.84 -10.76 10.35
CA ARG A 18 10.66 -9.69 9.74
C ARG A 18 11.60 -10.21 8.64
N HIS A 19 11.67 -11.52 8.45
CA HIS A 19 12.53 -12.17 7.47
C HIS A 19 11.75 -13.25 6.74
N LEU A 20 11.40 -13.01 5.49
CA LEU A 20 10.48 -13.83 4.68
C LEU A 20 11.14 -14.29 3.37
N PRO A 21 12.20 -15.15 3.42
CA PRO A 21 12.93 -15.55 2.22
C PRO A 21 12.07 -16.33 1.22
N ASN A 22 11.10 -17.09 1.73
CA ASN A 22 10.27 -18.01 0.94
C ASN A 22 8.89 -17.40 0.55
N ARG A 23 8.67 -16.11 0.80
CA ARG A 23 7.45 -15.41 0.39
C ARG A 23 7.76 -14.46 -0.77
N THR A 24 6.87 -14.41 -1.74
CA THR A 24 6.88 -13.37 -2.76
C THR A 24 6.24 -12.09 -2.23
N LEU A 25 6.49 -10.96 -2.88
CA LEU A 25 5.90 -9.68 -2.48
C LEU A 25 4.36 -9.70 -2.53
N PRO A 26 3.72 -10.23 -3.60
CA PRO A 26 2.26 -10.39 -3.62
C PRO A 26 1.73 -11.24 -2.47
N GLN A 27 2.44 -12.31 -2.09
CA GLN A 27 2.03 -13.15 -0.96
C GLN A 27 2.06 -12.38 0.36
N ILE A 28 3.06 -11.52 0.57
CA ILE A 28 3.13 -10.70 1.78
C ILE A 28 1.98 -9.68 1.82
N HIS A 29 1.67 -9.05 0.67
CA HIS A 29 0.49 -8.18 0.57
C HIS A 29 -0.80 -8.96 0.90
N ALA A 30 -0.94 -10.19 0.41
CA ALA A 30 -2.10 -11.03 0.71
C ALA A 30 -2.17 -11.42 2.20
N ASP A 31 -1.04 -11.81 2.79
CA ASP A 31 -0.98 -12.18 4.21
C ASP A 31 -1.44 -11.00 5.10
N VAL A 32 -0.96 -9.78 4.82
CA VAL A 32 -1.35 -8.60 5.62
C VAL A 32 -2.77 -8.12 5.30
N ALA A 33 -3.23 -8.26 4.07
CA ALA A 33 -4.61 -7.95 3.68
C ALA A 33 -5.61 -8.83 4.43
N ILE A 34 -5.39 -10.16 4.39
CA ILE A 34 -6.24 -11.12 5.08
C ILE A 34 -6.23 -10.86 6.59
N GLY A 35 -5.06 -10.67 7.20
CA GLY A 35 -4.97 -10.39 8.64
C GLY A 35 -5.70 -9.13 9.06
N ALA A 36 -5.64 -8.05 8.27
CA ALA A 36 -6.35 -6.82 8.56
C ALA A 36 -7.88 -6.96 8.41
N LEU A 37 -8.33 -7.74 7.41
CA LEU A 37 -9.74 -8.04 7.23
C LEU A 37 -10.28 -8.91 8.36
N GLU A 38 -9.53 -9.93 8.78
CA GLU A 38 -9.89 -10.79 9.93
C GLU A 38 -10.00 -9.96 11.22
N ASP A 39 -9.08 -9.03 11.47
CA ASP A 39 -9.13 -8.13 12.64
C ASP A 39 -10.37 -7.22 12.60
N ALA A 40 -10.80 -6.82 11.41
CA ALA A 40 -12.02 -6.04 11.20
C ALA A 40 -13.31 -6.89 11.26
N GLY A 41 -13.22 -8.22 11.21
CA GLY A 41 -14.37 -9.10 11.05
C GLY A 41 -14.98 -9.05 9.65
N LEU A 42 -14.17 -8.70 8.64
CA LEU A 42 -14.54 -8.55 7.23
C LEU A 42 -13.90 -9.63 6.37
N THR A 43 -14.31 -9.69 5.12
CA THR A 43 -13.79 -10.58 4.08
C THR A 43 -13.41 -9.79 2.83
N THR A 44 -12.77 -10.44 1.87
CA THR A 44 -12.43 -9.81 0.58
C THR A 44 -13.65 -9.34 -0.20
N SER A 45 -14.81 -9.96 -0.01
CA SER A 45 -16.07 -9.56 -0.65
C SER A 45 -16.69 -8.27 -0.08
N ASP A 46 -16.22 -7.81 1.06
CA ASP A 46 -16.67 -6.54 1.65
C ASP A 46 -15.86 -5.34 1.16
N VAL A 47 -14.72 -5.59 0.48
CA VAL A 47 -13.79 -4.55 0.02
C VAL A 47 -14.23 -4.01 -1.33
N ASP A 48 -14.53 -2.73 -1.40
CA ASP A 48 -14.92 -2.03 -2.62
C ASP A 48 -13.86 -1.02 -3.11
N ALA A 49 -12.80 -0.81 -2.34
CA ALA A 49 -11.66 0.02 -2.72
C ALA A 49 -10.33 -0.56 -2.27
N TYR A 50 -9.31 -0.46 -3.12
CA TYR A 50 -7.95 -0.90 -2.81
C TYR A 50 -6.93 0.20 -3.08
N TYR A 51 -6.00 0.36 -2.14
CA TYR A 51 -4.93 1.34 -2.21
C TYR A 51 -3.57 0.69 -1.95
N SER A 52 -2.60 1.02 -2.78
CA SER A 52 -1.20 0.65 -2.59
C SER A 52 -0.29 1.76 -3.14
N ALA A 53 1.01 1.57 -3.08
CA ALA A 53 2.00 2.50 -3.61
C ALA A 53 3.05 1.75 -4.44
N GLY A 54 4.19 2.35 -4.69
CA GLY A 54 5.25 1.79 -5.52
C GLY A 54 5.90 0.49 -5.01
N ASP A 55 5.50 -0.02 -3.85
CA ASP A 55 5.86 -1.33 -3.34
C ASP A 55 5.02 -2.48 -3.93
N ALA A 56 3.84 -2.19 -4.48
CA ALA A 56 3.00 -3.21 -5.11
C ALA A 56 3.60 -3.68 -6.46
N PRO A 57 3.69 -4.99 -6.68
CA PRO A 57 4.31 -5.55 -7.88
C PRO A 57 3.42 -5.44 -9.12
N GLY A 58 4.04 -5.63 -10.29
CA GLY A 58 3.34 -5.61 -11.57
C GLY A 58 2.88 -4.20 -11.94
N PHE A 59 1.60 -4.06 -12.23
CA PHE A 59 0.93 -2.76 -12.46
C PHE A 59 0.40 -2.15 -11.16
N GLY A 60 1.12 -2.32 -10.07
CA GLY A 60 0.76 -1.74 -8.79
C GLY A 60 -0.56 -2.26 -8.22
N ALA A 61 -1.39 -1.36 -7.75
CA ALA A 61 -2.67 -1.68 -7.13
C ALA A 61 -3.59 -2.50 -8.03
N LEU A 62 -3.58 -2.29 -9.35
CA LEU A 62 -4.40 -3.07 -10.29
C LEU A 62 -4.05 -4.56 -10.28
N SER A 63 -2.74 -4.89 -10.32
CA SER A 63 -2.30 -6.29 -10.24
C SER A 63 -2.65 -6.93 -8.90
N MET A 64 -2.65 -6.15 -7.83
CA MET A 64 -2.99 -6.65 -6.51
C MET A 64 -4.49 -6.88 -6.33
N VAL A 65 -5.34 -6.04 -6.90
CA VAL A 65 -6.80 -6.26 -6.93
C VAL A 65 -7.11 -7.61 -7.58
N ASP A 66 -6.51 -7.88 -8.74
CA ASP A 66 -6.67 -9.15 -9.45
C ASP A 66 -6.12 -10.34 -8.64
N TYR A 67 -4.91 -10.18 -8.07
CA TYR A 67 -4.26 -11.21 -7.26
C TYR A 67 -5.04 -11.58 -5.99
N LEU A 68 -5.63 -10.58 -5.32
CA LEU A 68 -6.42 -10.75 -4.11
C LEU A 68 -7.87 -11.18 -4.40
N GLY A 69 -8.30 -11.16 -5.66
CA GLY A 69 -9.68 -11.48 -6.06
C GLY A 69 -10.70 -10.48 -5.53
N LEU A 70 -10.33 -9.19 -5.50
CA LEU A 70 -11.21 -8.12 -5.03
C LEU A 70 -12.12 -7.64 -6.16
N ASP A 71 -13.38 -7.34 -5.84
CA ASP A 71 -14.33 -6.69 -6.75
C ASP A 71 -14.39 -5.18 -6.44
N CYS A 72 -13.27 -4.50 -6.66
CA CYS A 72 -13.13 -3.08 -6.37
C CYS A 72 -13.57 -2.21 -7.54
N HIS A 73 -14.40 -1.21 -7.28
CA HIS A 73 -14.71 -0.16 -8.23
C HIS A 73 -13.91 1.14 -7.99
N TYR A 74 -13.08 1.17 -6.95
CA TYR A 74 -12.17 2.26 -6.65
C TYR A 74 -10.75 1.72 -6.38
N VAL A 75 -9.79 2.12 -7.20
CA VAL A 75 -8.39 1.71 -7.08
C VAL A 75 -7.49 2.93 -7.16
N ASN A 76 -6.52 3.05 -6.27
CA ASN A 76 -5.57 4.15 -6.26
C ASN A 76 -4.15 3.66 -5.97
N ASP A 77 -3.19 4.23 -6.68
CA ASP A 77 -1.76 3.90 -6.59
C ASP A 77 -0.96 5.20 -6.58
N THR A 78 -1.05 5.95 -5.47
CA THR A 78 -0.36 7.22 -5.28
C THR A 78 0.97 7.02 -4.58
N GLU A 79 2.06 7.42 -5.22
CA GLU A 79 3.40 7.33 -4.67
C GLU A 79 3.91 8.71 -4.22
N THR A 80 4.08 8.85 -2.91
CA THR A 80 4.66 10.04 -2.25
C THR A 80 5.71 9.62 -1.21
N GLY A 81 6.39 8.48 -1.46
CA GLY A 81 7.32 7.87 -0.52
C GLY A 81 6.62 7.31 0.71
N GLY A 82 7.28 7.26 1.86
CA GLY A 82 6.75 6.68 3.09
C GLY A 82 5.45 7.30 3.61
N SER A 83 5.06 8.48 3.12
CA SER A 83 3.80 9.13 3.46
C SER A 83 2.61 8.68 2.59
N SER A 84 2.82 7.88 1.55
CA SER A 84 1.77 7.40 0.63
C SER A 84 0.56 6.82 1.37
N TYR A 85 0.80 6.03 2.39
CA TYR A 85 -0.25 5.33 3.14
C TYR A 85 -1.12 6.26 3.98
N LEU A 86 -0.56 7.38 4.47
CA LEU A 86 -1.34 8.43 5.13
C LEU A 86 -2.20 9.21 4.12
N VAL A 87 -1.66 9.43 2.91
CA VAL A 87 -2.40 10.02 1.80
C VAL A 87 -3.55 9.08 1.39
N HIS A 88 -3.30 7.78 1.30
CA HIS A 88 -4.34 6.78 1.02
C HIS A 88 -5.44 6.77 2.09
N ALA A 89 -5.08 6.83 3.37
CA ALA A 89 -6.06 6.92 4.45
C ALA A 89 -6.95 8.18 4.31
N GLN A 90 -6.37 9.31 3.91
CA GLN A 90 -7.13 10.54 3.64
C GLN A 90 -8.03 10.38 2.41
N HIS A 91 -7.52 9.80 1.31
CA HIS A 91 -8.31 9.55 0.10
C HIS A 91 -9.49 8.63 0.39
N ALA A 92 -9.25 7.50 1.09
CA ALA A 92 -10.28 6.57 1.52
C ALA A 92 -11.34 7.27 2.38
N ALA A 93 -10.92 8.03 3.41
CA ALA A 93 -11.84 8.76 4.26
C ALA A 93 -12.69 9.79 3.48
N THR A 94 -12.11 10.42 2.46
CA THR A 94 -12.82 11.36 1.59
C THR A 94 -13.85 10.65 0.72
N ALA A 95 -13.47 9.51 0.13
CA ALA A 95 -14.34 8.70 -0.72
C ALA A 95 -15.52 8.10 0.08
N ILE A 96 -15.25 7.60 1.30
CA ILE A 96 -16.29 7.13 2.24
C ILE A 96 -17.24 8.28 2.60
N ALA A 97 -16.70 9.44 2.97
CA ALA A 97 -17.51 10.60 3.34
C ALA A 97 -18.39 11.12 2.18
N ALA A 98 -17.98 10.88 0.94
CA ALA A 98 -18.72 11.21 -0.28
C ALA A 98 -19.72 10.11 -0.69
N GLY A 99 -19.71 8.94 -0.04
CA GLY A 99 -20.58 7.81 -0.37
C GLY A 99 -20.17 7.07 -1.65
N HIS A 100 -18.89 7.17 -2.03
CA HIS A 100 -18.36 6.45 -3.20
C HIS A 100 -17.94 5.03 -2.88
N ILE A 101 -17.51 4.78 -1.66
CA ILE A 101 -17.05 3.49 -1.14
C ILE A 101 -17.47 3.33 0.32
N ASP A 102 -17.56 2.10 0.79
CA ASP A 102 -17.85 1.76 2.19
C ASP A 102 -16.62 1.19 2.90
N VAL A 103 -15.85 0.32 2.22
CA VAL A 103 -14.69 -0.38 2.78
C VAL A 103 -13.46 -0.22 1.89
N ALA A 104 -12.41 0.39 2.43
CA ALA A 104 -11.12 0.54 1.77
C ALA A 104 -10.07 -0.35 2.42
N LEU A 105 -9.35 -1.12 1.61
CA LEU A 105 -8.17 -1.89 2.02
C LEU A 105 -6.91 -1.16 1.56
N ILE A 106 -5.98 -0.95 2.49
CA ILE A 106 -4.68 -0.31 2.24
C ILE A 106 -3.59 -1.28 2.66
N THR A 107 -2.67 -1.64 1.77
CA THR A 107 -1.57 -2.56 2.10
C THR A 107 -0.20 -1.98 1.77
N LEU A 108 0.78 -2.34 2.58
CA LEU A 108 2.20 -2.07 2.41
C LEU A 108 2.99 -3.36 2.59
N ALA A 109 3.89 -3.68 1.69
CA ALA A 109 4.81 -4.80 1.86
C ALA A 109 6.20 -4.48 1.32
N GLY A 110 7.21 -5.16 1.87
CA GLY A 110 8.58 -5.07 1.43
C GLY A 110 9.43 -6.17 2.01
N LYS A 111 10.58 -6.44 1.38
CA LYS A 111 11.53 -7.49 1.77
C LYS A 111 12.96 -6.97 1.99
N PRO A 112 13.17 -5.89 2.76
CA PRO A 112 14.49 -5.25 2.85
C PRO A 112 15.57 -6.16 3.43
N ARG A 113 15.21 -7.08 4.32
CA ARG A 113 16.16 -8.03 4.95
C ARG A 113 16.43 -9.29 4.14
N THR A 114 15.73 -9.48 3.01
CA THR A 114 15.90 -10.65 2.15
C THR A 114 16.39 -10.29 0.75
N GLY A 115 16.90 -9.08 0.55
CA GLY A 115 17.40 -8.60 -0.73
C GLY A 115 16.30 -8.30 -1.77
N GLY A 116 15.05 -8.22 -1.32
CA GLY A 116 13.91 -7.81 -2.17
C GLY A 116 13.70 -6.30 -2.17
N ALA A 117 12.68 -5.86 -2.92
CA ALA A 117 12.29 -4.47 -2.94
C ALA A 117 11.91 -3.97 -1.53
N SER A 118 12.39 -2.79 -1.19
CA SER A 118 12.04 -2.09 0.04
C SER A 118 10.98 -1.04 -0.27
N PRO A 119 9.97 -0.86 0.60
CA PRO A 119 9.06 0.26 0.47
C PRO A 119 9.83 1.58 0.42
N GLY A 120 9.56 2.41 -0.57
CA GLY A 120 10.27 3.67 -0.79
C GLY A 120 11.67 3.56 -1.40
N GLY A 121 12.18 2.35 -1.58
CA GLY A 121 13.47 2.09 -2.25
C GLY A 121 13.28 2.01 -3.77
N SER A 122 13.03 3.12 -4.44
CA SER A 122 13.06 3.13 -5.90
C SER A 122 14.50 3.15 -6.37
N GLY A 123 14.91 2.15 -7.15
CA GLY A 123 16.19 2.15 -7.85
C GLY A 123 16.31 3.18 -8.98
N ARG A 124 15.61 4.32 -8.88
CA ARG A 124 15.50 5.36 -9.90
C ARG A 124 16.44 6.55 -9.67
N VAL A 125 17.57 6.34 -8.99
CA VAL A 125 18.48 7.45 -8.69
C VAL A 125 19.10 8.06 -9.96
N GLY A 126 19.24 7.31 -11.07
CA GLY A 126 19.90 7.79 -12.27
C GLY A 126 19.15 8.85 -13.09
N ASP A 127 17.81 8.78 -13.12
CA ASP A 127 16.95 9.64 -13.94
C ASP A 127 16.09 10.61 -13.11
N ALA A 128 16.31 10.68 -11.81
CA ALA A 128 15.59 11.62 -10.95
C ALA A 128 16.05 13.06 -11.20
N PRO A 129 15.15 14.05 -11.23
CA PRO A 129 15.50 15.46 -11.43
C PRO A 129 16.54 15.99 -10.43
N GLU A 130 16.57 15.45 -9.23
CA GLU A 130 17.52 15.75 -8.16
C GLU A 130 18.89 15.06 -8.33
N ALA A 131 18.98 14.01 -9.13
CA ALA A 131 20.20 13.22 -9.27
C ALA A 131 21.46 14.04 -9.61
N PRO A 132 21.42 15.08 -10.48
CA PRO A 132 22.59 15.91 -10.75
C PRO A 132 23.14 16.64 -9.51
N PHE A 133 22.28 16.88 -8.52
CA PHE A 133 22.66 17.57 -7.28
C PHE A 133 23.07 16.60 -6.18
N GLU A 134 22.37 15.49 -6.05
CA GLU A 134 22.55 14.53 -4.96
C GLU A 134 23.66 13.50 -5.22
N SER A 135 23.85 13.07 -6.47
CA SER A 135 24.84 12.05 -6.82
C SER A 135 26.29 12.45 -6.49
N GLN A 136 26.58 13.74 -6.50
CA GLN A 136 27.89 14.27 -6.14
C GLN A 136 28.28 14.02 -4.68
N TRP A 137 27.30 13.85 -3.82
CA TRP A 137 27.48 13.68 -2.38
C TRP A 137 27.39 12.22 -1.95
N GLY A 138 27.21 11.30 -2.90
CA GLY A 138 27.01 9.88 -2.63
C GLY A 138 25.73 9.60 -1.82
N MET A 139 24.77 10.51 -1.87
CA MET A 139 23.49 10.32 -1.19
C MET A 139 22.70 9.26 -1.93
N SER A 140 22.32 8.24 -1.21
CA SER A 140 21.34 7.23 -1.62
C SER A 140 20.15 7.32 -0.69
N VAL A 141 19.00 6.84 -1.16
CA VAL A 141 17.84 6.68 -0.29
C VAL A 141 18.25 5.83 0.92
N PRO A 142 18.02 6.26 2.14
CA PRO A 142 18.43 5.56 3.36
C PRO A 142 17.76 4.19 3.51
#